data_b01ca8761e9ab4d5871e1c5157dfcedd
#
_entry.id   b01ca8761e9ab4d5871e1c5157dfcedd
#
_cell.length_a   1.000
_cell.length_b   1.000
_cell.length_c   1.000
_cell.angle_alpha   90.00
_cell.angle_beta   90.00
_cell.angle_gamma   90.00
#
_symmetry.space_group_name_H-M   'P 1'
#
loop_
_entity.id
_entity.type
_entity.pdbx_description
1 polymer ?
#
loop_
_entity_poly.entity_id
_entity_poly.type
_entity_poly.pdbx_seq_one_letter_code
_entity_poly.pdbx_strand_id
1 'polypeptide(L)'
;MPAATIPIVKKRTKKFARHQSDRFKRVSPNWRKPTGIDNCVRRRFKGTISMPKIGYGSNKKTRHIMPNGYRRFVVANVNDMDLLLMHNNTFAAEIAH
;
A
#
# COMPACT_ATOMS: atom_id res chain seq x y z
N MET A 1 -2.21 24.27 4.01
CA MET A 1 -3.42 23.47 4.30
C MET A 1 -3.74 22.54 3.14
N PRO A 2 -4.02 21.26 3.38
CA PRO A 2 -4.46 20.38 2.30
C PRO A 2 -5.82 20.85 1.75
N ALA A 3 -6.04 20.61 0.44
CA ALA A 3 -7.25 21.06 -0.24
C ALA A 3 -8.51 20.38 0.30
N ALA A 4 -8.38 19.13 0.74
CA ALA A 4 -9.50 18.38 1.32
C ALA A 4 -8.94 17.33 2.30
N THR A 5 -9.63 17.17 3.42
CA THR A 5 -9.27 16.15 4.41
C THR A 5 -10.39 15.13 4.49
N ILE A 6 -10.10 13.90 4.09
CA ILE A 6 -11.04 12.78 4.13
C ILE A 6 -10.48 11.75 5.10
N PRO A 7 -11.29 11.22 6.04
CA PRO A 7 -10.82 10.17 6.94
C PRO A 7 -10.30 8.96 6.15
N ILE A 8 -9.14 8.46 6.56
CA ILE A 8 -8.54 7.29 5.93
C ILE A 8 -9.13 6.03 6.57
N VAL A 9 -9.84 5.25 5.76
CA VAL A 9 -10.41 3.98 6.20
C VAL A 9 -9.68 2.86 5.47
N LYS A 10 -8.97 2.04 6.23
CA LYS A 10 -8.27 0.89 5.68
C LYS A 10 -9.24 -0.27 5.52
N LYS A 11 -9.33 -0.81 4.33
CA LYS A 11 -10.19 -1.98 4.08
C LYS A 11 -9.68 -3.22 4.80
N ARG A 12 -8.38 -3.30 5.00
CA ARG A 12 -7.75 -4.41 5.71
C ARG A 12 -6.55 -3.90 6.49
N THR A 13 -6.55 -4.12 7.80
CA THR A 13 -5.44 -3.73 8.68
C THR A 13 -4.51 -4.90 8.98
N LYS A 14 -5.02 -6.14 8.86
CA LYS A 14 -4.25 -7.35 9.07
C LYS A 14 -3.31 -7.59 7.89
N LYS A 15 -2.05 -7.93 8.17
CA LYS A 15 -1.08 -8.22 7.12
C LYS A 15 -1.41 -9.53 6.41
N PHE A 16 -1.05 -9.60 5.13
CA PHE A 16 -1.10 -10.86 4.39
C PHE A 16 0.11 -11.71 4.78
N ALA A 17 -0.15 -12.89 5.34
CA ALA A 17 0.89 -13.79 5.80
C ALA A 17 1.19 -14.85 4.74
N ARG A 18 2.46 -15.25 4.65
CA ARG A 18 2.84 -16.36 3.78
C ARG A 18 2.22 -17.66 4.28
N HIS A 19 1.70 -18.47 3.36
CA HIS A 19 1.10 -19.76 3.71
C HIS A 19 2.11 -20.65 4.46
N GLN A 20 1.70 -21.21 5.56
CA GLN A 20 2.49 -22.08 6.44
C GLN A 20 3.63 -21.39 7.18
N SER A 21 3.68 -20.06 7.18
CA SER A 21 4.69 -19.32 7.94
C SER A 21 4.51 -19.50 9.45
N ASP A 22 3.30 -19.83 9.91
CA ASP A 22 2.99 -20.11 11.31
C ASP A 22 3.42 -21.52 11.75
N ARG A 23 3.64 -22.44 10.81
CA ARG A 23 4.02 -23.84 11.11
C ARG A 23 5.52 -24.07 11.05
N PHE A 24 6.25 -23.34 10.22
CA PHE A 24 7.67 -23.55 9.98
C PHE A 24 8.47 -22.31 10.38
N LYS A 25 9.44 -22.49 11.29
CA LYS A 25 10.27 -21.36 11.77
C LYS A 25 11.09 -20.72 10.65
N ARG A 26 11.56 -21.51 9.70
CA ARG A 26 12.41 -21.04 8.61
C ARG A 26 11.64 -20.29 7.52
N VAL A 27 10.29 -20.33 7.58
CA VAL A 27 9.46 -19.63 6.61
C VAL A 27 9.12 -18.25 7.15
N SER A 28 9.60 -17.21 6.46
CA SER A 28 9.31 -15.82 6.81
C SER A 28 7.82 -15.52 6.67
N PRO A 29 7.22 -14.71 7.55
CA PRO A 29 5.82 -14.31 7.39
C PRO A 29 5.58 -13.33 6.25
N ASN A 30 6.63 -12.85 5.58
CA ASN A 30 6.47 -11.95 4.44
C ASN A 30 5.71 -12.66 3.31
N TRP A 31 4.80 -11.91 2.68
CA TRP A 31 3.95 -12.48 1.65
C TRP A 31 4.73 -12.99 0.45
N ARG A 32 4.37 -14.20 0.02
CA ARG A 32 4.81 -14.76 -1.26
C ARG A 32 3.60 -15.38 -1.94
N LYS A 33 3.46 -15.15 -3.24
CA LYS A 33 2.33 -15.66 -4.01
C LYS A 33 2.43 -17.18 -4.16
N PRO A 34 1.39 -17.93 -3.77
CA PRO A 34 1.38 -19.38 -3.96
C PRO A 34 1.38 -19.73 -5.45
N THR A 35 2.21 -20.70 -5.82
CA THR A 35 2.35 -21.13 -7.23
C THR A 35 2.20 -22.64 -7.43
N GLY A 36 2.17 -23.42 -6.33
CA GLY A 36 2.05 -24.87 -6.42
C GLY A 36 0.72 -25.31 -7.03
N ILE A 37 0.75 -26.41 -7.78
CA ILE A 37 -0.46 -26.90 -8.47
C ILE A 37 -1.57 -27.33 -7.52
N ASP A 38 -1.20 -27.88 -6.35
CA ASP A 38 -2.17 -28.36 -5.35
C ASP A 38 -2.30 -27.43 -4.15
N ASN A 39 -1.76 -26.21 -4.21
CA ASN A 39 -1.80 -25.30 -3.09
C ASN A 39 -3.22 -24.80 -2.83
N CYS A 40 -3.75 -25.09 -1.61
CA CYS A 40 -5.13 -24.75 -1.29
C CYS A 40 -5.39 -23.24 -1.22
N VAL A 41 -4.38 -22.45 -0.84
CA VAL A 41 -4.50 -20.99 -0.83
C VAL A 41 -4.59 -20.45 -2.25
N ARG A 42 -3.78 -20.95 -3.17
CA ARG A 42 -3.85 -20.55 -4.57
C ARG A 42 -5.21 -20.88 -5.17
N ARG A 43 -5.76 -22.04 -4.81
CA ARG A 43 -7.06 -22.50 -5.30
C ARG A 43 -8.23 -21.87 -4.55
N ARG A 44 -7.98 -21.05 -3.55
CA ARG A 44 -8.99 -20.32 -2.78
C ARG A 44 -9.98 -21.24 -2.06
N PHE A 45 -9.47 -22.28 -1.41
CA PHE A 45 -10.32 -23.16 -0.63
C PHE A 45 -10.85 -22.44 0.61
N LYS A 46 -12.04 -22.84 1.02
CA LYS A 46 -12.67 -22.32 2.24
C LYS A 46 -11.81 -22.60 3.47
N GLY A 47 -11.70 -21.62 4.35
CA GLY A 47 -10.91 -21.75 5.59
C GLY A 47 -9.43 -21.48 5.43
N THR A 48 -8.96 -21.11 4.22
CA THR A 48 -7.56 -20.76 4.00
C THR A 48 -7.35 -19.25 4.16
N ILE A 49 -6.08 -18.84 4.27
CA ILE A 49 -5.73 -17.42 4.38
C ILE A 49 -6.08 -16.70 3.08
N SER A 50 -6.31 -15.40 3.22
CA SER A 50 -6.64 -14.56 2.06
C SER A 50 -5.38 -14.14 1.30
N MET A 51 -5.49 -14.01 -0.02
CA MET A 51 -4.43 -13.48 -0.87
C MET A 51 -4.68 -12.02 -1.19
N PRO A 52 -3.62 -11.20 -1.36
CA PRO A 52 -3.78 -9.83 -1.83
C PRO A 52 -4.48 -9.81 -3.20
N LYS A 53 -5.41 -8.88 -3.36
CA LYS A 53 -6.10 -8.67 -4.63
C LYS A 53 -6.54 -7.21 -4.76
N ILE A 54 -6.96 -6.82 -5.95
CA ILE A 54 -7.34 -5.44 -6.25
C ILE A 54 -8.40 -4.89 -5.28
N GLY A 55 -9.35 -5.73 -4.88
CA GLY A 55 -10.43 -5.32 -3.98
C GLY A 55 -9.97 -4.84 -2.60
N TYR A 56 -8.75 -5.17 -2.19
CA TYR A 56 -8.18 -4.70 -0.93
C TYR A 56 -7.50 -3.34 -1.05
N GLY A 57 -7.40 -2.78 -2.24
CA GLY A 57 -6.82 -1.46 -2.44
C GLY A 57 -7.61 -0.37 -1.74
N SER A 58 -6.90 0.63 -1.23
CA SER A 58 -7.53 1.76 -0.57
C SER A 58 -8.32 2.64 -1.55
N ASN A 59 -9.25 3.44 -1.01
CA ASN A 59 -10.00 4.40 -1.80
C ASN A 59 -9.03 5.35 -2.53
N LYS A 60 -9.30 5.62 -3.81
CA LYS A 60 -8.47 6.51 -4.62
C LYS A 60 -8.31 7.89 -4.00
N LYS A 61 -9.35 8.38 -3.32
CA LYS A 61 -9.33 9.70 -2.69
C LYS A 61 -8.40 9.78 -1.50
N THR A 62 -8.11 8.65 -0.85
CA THR A 62 -7.24 8.58 0.33
C THR A 62 -5.93 7.85 0.06
N ARG A 63 -5.74 7.29 -1.15
CA ARG A 63 -4.54 6.54 -1.51
C ARG A 63 -3.34 7.48 -1.64
N HIS A 64 -2.21 7.08 -1.09
CA HIS A 64 -0.94 7.82 -1.13
C HIS A 64 -0.94 9.13 -0.35
N ILE A 65 -1.93 9.36 0.52
CA ILE A 65 -1.99 10.55 1.36
C ILE A 65 -1.17 10.31 2.62
N MET A 66 -0.31 11.28 2.96
CA MET A 66 0.47 11.26 4.20
C MET A 66 -0.42 11.66 5.38
N PRO A 67 0.03 11.40 6.64
CA PRO A 67 -0.75 11.78 7.82
C PRO A 67 -1.13 13.27 7.88
N ASN A 68 -0.32 14.14 7.28
CA ASN A 68 -0.61 15.59 7.25
C ASN A 68 -1.65 15.98 6.19
N GLY A 69 -2.16 15.02 5.41
CA GLY A 69 -3.17 15.28 4.40
C GLY A 69 -2.64 15.62 3.02
N TYR A 70 -1.33 15.75 2.86
CA TYR A 70 -0.71 16.00 1.55
C TYR A 70 -0.24 14.71 0.92
N ARG A 71 -0.15 14.72 -0.41
CA ARG A 71 0.52 13.65 -1.15
C ARG A 71 1.99 14.00 -1.33
N ARG A 72 2.82 12.98 -1.35
CA ARG A 72 4.27 13.14 -1.48
C ARG A 72 4.65 13.36 -2.93
N PHE A 73 5.49 14.36 -3.18
CA PHE A 73 6.08 14.62 -4.49
C PHE A 73 7.59 14.63 -4.34
N VAL A 74 8.27 13.70 -5.03
CA VAL A 74 9.73 13.57 -4.93
C VAL A 74 10.41 14.62 -5.81
N VAL A 75 11.25 15.45 -5.20
CA VAL A 75 11.97 16.52 -5.86
C VAL A 75 13.43 16.12 -5.99
N ALA A 76 13.91 15.91 -7.22
CA ALA A 76 15.28 15.52 -7.50
C ALA A 76 16.16 16.71 -7.92
N ASN A 77 15.57 17.79 -8.44
CA ASN A 77 16.28 18.97 -8.91
C ASN A 77 15.39 20.21 -8.76
N VAL A 78 15.96 21.39 -9.06
CA VAL A 78 15.24 22.66 -8.91
C VAL A 78 14.08 22.77 -9.91
N ASN A 79 14.20 22.17 -11.08
CA ASN A 79 13.14 22.24 -12.09
C ASN A 79 11.86 21.55 -11.64
N ASP A 80 11.96 20.52 -10.80
CA ASP A 80 10.78 19.81 -10.27
C ASP A 80 9.95 20.69 -9.34
N MET A 81 10.56 21.73 -8.76
CA MET A 81 9.86 22.66 -7.89
C MET A 81 8.78 23.45 -8.60
N ASP A 82 8.94 23.71 -9.89
CA ASP A 82 7.93 24.46 -10.66
C ASP A 82 6.59 23.71 -10.70
N LEU A 83 6.64 22.41 -10.90
CA LEU A 83 5.42 21.57 -10.86
C LEU A 83 4.81 21.54 -9.48
N LEU A 84 5.65 21.43 -8.45
CA LEU A 84 5.16 21.39 -7.07
C LEU A 84 4.47 22.69 -6.67
N LEU A 85 5.01 23.84 -7.07
CA LEU A 85 4.41 25.14 -6.76
C LEU A 85 3.02 25.30 -7.35
N MET A 86 2.75 24.66 -8.49
CA MET A 86 1.43 24.68 -9.12
C MET A 86 0.40 23.85 -8.35
N HIS A 87 0.85 22.92 -7.51
CA HIS A 87 -0.01 21.98 -6.76
C HIS A 87 0.27 22.02 -5.27
N ASN A 88 0.64 23.19 -4.72
CA ASN A 88 1.05 23.30 -3.32
C ASN A 88 -0.06 22.99 -2.31
N ASN A 89 -1.34 22.99 -2.75
CA ASN A 89 -2.46 22.63 -1.88
C ASN A 89 -2.66 21.11 -1.74
N THR A 90 -2.08 20.33 -2.65
CA THR A 90 -2.30 18.88 -2.71
C THR A 90 -1.05 18.09 -2.38
N PHE A 91 0.12 18.58 -2.78
CA PHE A 91 1.39 17.85 -2.66
C PHE A 91 2.36 18.55 -1.72
N ALA A 92 3.15 17.75 -1.02
CA ALA A 92 4.29 18.22 -0.23
C ALA A 92 5.58 17.67 -0.86
N ALA A 93 6.68 18.43 -0.71
CA ALA A 93 7.95 18.03 -1.29
C ALA A 93 8.63 16.95 -0.44
N GLU A 94 9.24 15.98 -1.11
CA GLU A 94 10.17 15.06 -0.51
C GLU A 94 11.46 15.13 -1.30
N ILE A 95 12.55 15.50 -0.63
CA ILE A 95 13.83 15.65 -1.30
C ILE A 95 14.38 14.26 -1.64
N ALA A 96 14.76 14.08 -2.92
CA ALA A 96 15.34 12.81 -3.37
C ALA A 96 16.72 12.59 -2.75
N HIS A 97 17.11 11.31 -2.68
CA HIS A 97 18.40 10.91 -2.10
C HIS A 97 19.57 11.48 -2.88
#